data_c11466e48f1112fa25080747e40345c6
#
_entry.id   c11466e48f1112fa25080747e40345c6
#
_cell.length_a   1.000
_cell.length_b   1.000
_cell.length_c   1.000
_cell.angle_alpha   90.00
_cell.angle_beta   90.00
_cell.angle_gamma   90.00
#
_symmetry.space_group_name_H-M   'P 1'
#
loop_
_entity.id
_entity.type
_entity.pdbx_description
1 polymer ?
#
loop_
_entity_poly.entity_id
_entity_poly.type
_entity_poly.pdbx_seq_one_letter_code
_entity_poly.pdbx_strand_id
1 'polypeptide(L)'
;MNNDKENILKKIYYDRSGYGSIQTTFKDAKAKDKTITLQDTKNFFNKYIAQKKQQRGSNTFIAPYSNYEYQLDLFFINDIPNQKFKIGLILIDSFSKYLTVIPLLSKDEGNLAAGIMEGFEQMKAKPLFLYTDDEGALNKSDIKKYFEDNKIHHIITRSHANIAERAIRTFKNSLYKRVDNAKGPVQWSDLIFEILLTYNNKIVHTTTGMAPSEARLPKTRLTVWTNTYIKSK
;
A
#
# COMPACT_ATOMS: atom_id res chain seq x y z
N MET A 1 -34.58 -23.23 -4.20
CA MET A 1 -34.70 -23.28 -2.72
C MET A 1 -36.20 -23.37 -2.39
N ASN A 2 -36.59 -24.26 -1.51
CA ASN A 2 -38.01 -24.39 -1.10
C ASN A 2 -38.39 -23.13 -0.28
N ASN A 3 -39.64 -22.61 -0.43
CA ASN A 3 -40.16 -21.44 0.26
C ASN A 3 -40.01 -21.53 1.79
N ASP A 4 -40.15 -22.71 2.38
CA ASP A 4 -40.06 -22.92 3.82
C ASP A 4 -38.65 -22.67 4.34
N LYS A 5 -37.62 -23.18 3.66
CA LYS A 5 -36.20 -22.91 3.99
C LYS A 5 -35.84 -21.44 3.87
N GLU A 6 -36.37 -20.77 2.86
CA GLU A 6 -36.17 -19.36 2.61
C GLU A 6 -36.78 -18.51 3.76
N ASN A 7 -37.96 -18.85 4.22
CA ASN A 7 -38.64 -18.19 5.33
C ASN A 7 -37.89 -18.38 6.66
N ILE A 8 -37.32 -19.56 6.89
CA ILE A 8 -36.48 -19.83 8.05
C ILE A 8 -35.23 -18.97 8.02
N LEU A 9 -34.53 -18.92 6.88
CA LEU A 9 -33.32 -18.10 6.71
C LEU A 9 -33.61 -16.61 6.86
N LYS A 10 -34.76 -16.12 6.35
CA LYS A 10 -35.21 -14.73 6.56
C LYS A 10 -35.44 -14.44 8.04
N LYS A 11 -36.19 -15.27 8.76
CA LYS A 11 -36.45 -15.09 10.19
C LYS A 11 -35.17 -15.03 11.02
N ILE A 12 -34.20 -15.90 10.70
CA ILE A 12 -32.92 -15.94 11.41
C ILE A 12 -32.04 -14.74 11.07
N TYR A 13 -31.94 -14.42 9.79
CA TYR A 13 -31.04 -13.34 9.37
C TYR A 13 -31.55 -11.97 9.84
N TYR A 14 -32.85 -11.69 9.75
CA TYR A 14 -33.44 -10.41 10.11
C TYR A 14 -33.90 -10.32 11.57
N ASP A 15 -33.60 -11.32 12.39
CA ASP A 15 -33.76 -11.23 13.85
C ASP A 15 -32.86 -10.13 14.43
N ARG A 16 -33.22 -9.56 15.58
CA ARG A 16 -32.41 -8.54 16.27
C ARG A 16 -30.98 -9.01 16.60
N SER A 17 -30.81 -10.29 16.89
CA SER A 17 -29.53 -10.96 17.12
C SER A 17 -28.90 -11.53 15.85
N GLY A 18 -29.54 -11.37 14.69
CA GLY A 18 -29.13 -11.90 13.41
C GLY A 18 -28.08 -11.04 12.70
N TYR A 19 -28.25 -10.82 11.40
CA TYR A 19 -27.31 -10.10 10.53
C TYR A 19 -25.90 -10.67 10.51
N GLY A 20 -25.77 -11.96 10.82
CA GLY A 20 -24.50 -12.68 10.87
C GLY A 20 -23.90 -12.97 9.49
N SER A 21 -22.71 -13.54 9.50
CA SER A 21 -22.06 -14.06 8.28
C SER A 21 -22.85 -15.27 7.70
N ILE A 22 -22.55 -15.66 6.47
CA ILE A 22 -23.09 -16.87 5.84
C ILE A 22 -22.93 -18.10 6.77
N GLN A 23 -21.75 -18.23 7.41
CA GLN A 23 -21.46 -19.36 8.29
C GLN A 23 -22.29 -19.32 9.57
N THR A 24 -22.43 -18.16 10.20
CA THR A 24 -23.23 -17.96 11.42
C THR A 24 -24.69 -18.23 11.11
N THR A 25 -25.24 -17.60 10.06
CA THR A 25 -26.64 -17.81 9.64
C THR A 25 -26.93 -19.26 9.29
N PHE A 26 -25.99 -19.94 8.63
CA PHE A 26 -26.12 -21.38 8.33
C PHE A 26 -26.17 -22.22 9.60
N LYS A 27 -25.27 -21.98 10.56
CA LYS A 27 -25.24 -22.69 11.84
C LYS A 27 -26.57 -22.56 12.58
N ASP A 28 -27.10 -21.34 12.68
CA ASP A 28 -28.33 -21.05 13.37
C ASP A 28 -29.57 -21.63 12.63
N ALA A 29 -29.56 -21.57 11.30
CA ALA A 29 -30.62 -22.15 10.47
C ALA A 29 -30.63 -23.67 10.54
N LYS A 30 -29.47 -24.31 10.50
CA LYS A 30 -29.34 -25.76 10.61
C LYS A 30 -29.75 -26.30 11.97
N ALA A 31 -29.63 -25.49 13.04
CA ALA A 31 -30.14 -25.84 14.37
C ALA A 31 -31.68 -25.90 14.40
N LYS A 32 -32.37 -25.10 13.56
CA LYS A 32 -33.84 -25.08 13.45
C LYS A 32 -34.37 -26.09 12.41
N ASP A 33 -33.68 -26.25 11.32
CA ASP A 33 -34.03 -27.21 10.25
C ASP A 33 -32.77 -27.87 9.70
N LYS A 34 -32.59 -29.14 10.04
CA LYS A 34 -31.43 -29.95 9.65
C LYS A 34 -31.29 -30.15 8.11
N THR A 35 -32.36 -29.89 7.36
CA THR A 35 -32.38 -30.04 5.89
C THR A 35 -31.77 -28.85 5.16
N ILE A 36 -31.54 -27.72 5.88
CA ILE A 36 -30.90 -26.54 5.30
C ILE A 36 -29.42 -26.82 5.07
N THR A 37 -28.96 -26.54 3.86
CA THR A 37 -27.57 -26.70 3.44
C THR A 37 -26.83 -25.36 3.42
N LEU A 38 -25.50 -25.42 3.45
CA LEU A 38 -24.68 -24.23 3.26
C LEU A 38 -24.95 -23.56 1.91
N GLN A 39 -25.28 -24.37 0.87
CA GLN A 39 -25.61 -23.84 -0.45
C GLN A 39 -26.94 -23.09 -0.44
N ASP A 40 -27.95 -23.56 0.29
CA ASP A 40 -29.22 -22.84 0.47
C ASP A 40 -28.97 -21.47 1.10
N THR A 41 -28.11 -21.41 2.12
CA THR A 41 -27.73 -20.14 2.78
C THR A 41 -26.97 -19.20 1.83
N LYS A 42 -26.02 -19.70 1.05
CA LYS A 42 -25.32 -18.90 0.04
C LYS A 42 -26.30 -18.34 -1.00
N ASN A 43 -27.23 -19.15 -1.48
CA ASN A 43 -28.25 -18.71 -2.45
C ASN A 43 -29.16 -17.64 -1.85
N PHE A 44 -29.54 -17.77 -0.58
CA PHE A 44 -30.29 -16.75 0.17
C PHE A 44 -29.54 -15.43 0.23
N PHE A 45 -28.25 -15.47 0.62
CA PHE A 45 -27.41 -14.28 0.65
C PHE A 45 -27.27 -13.60 -0.70
N ASN A 46 -27.02 -14.37 -1.76
CA ASN A 46 -26.91 -13.84 -3.12
C ASN A 46 -28.23 -13.20 -3.61
N LYS A 47 -29.37 -13.72 -3.17
CA LYS A 47 -30.69 -13.24 -3.61
C LYS A 47 -31.20 -12.04 -2.80
N TYR A 48 -30.99 -12.03 -1.48
CA TYR A 48 -31.64 -11.07 -0.57
C TYR A 48 -30.70 -10.12 0.14
N ILE A 49 -29.47 -10.58 0.36
CA ILE A 49 -28.48 -9.74 1.03
C ILE A 49 -27.63 -9.09 -0.05
N ALA A 50 -28.12 -7.96 -0.57
CA ALA A 50 -27.28 -7.13 -1.42
C ALA A 50 -25.99 -6.85 -0.67
N GLN A 51 -24.88 -7.39 -1.15
CA GLN A 51 -23.58 -6.90 -0.73
C GLN A 51 -23.55 -5.43 -1.14
N LYS A 52 -23.95 -4.55 -0.23
CA LYS A 52 -23.57 -3.15 -0.37
C LYS A 52 -22.06 -3.21 -0.50
N LYS A 53 -21.57 -3.03 -1.73
CA LYS A 53 -20.16 -2.62 -1.90
C LYS A 53 -20.02 -1.51 -0.90
N GLN A 54 -19.20 -1.72 0.15
CA GLN A 54 -18.84 -0.62 1.01
C GLN A 54 -18.43 0.48 0.04
N GLN A 55 -19.19 1.54 -0.02
CA GLN A 55 -18.73 2.77 -0.64
C GLN A 55 -17.52 3.12 0.21
N ARG A 56 -16.36 2.65 -0.24
CA ARG A 56 -15.08 3.12 0.27
C ARG A 56 -15.17 4.62 0.06
N GLY A 57 -15.14 5.34 1.17
CA GLY A 57 -15.30 6.78 1.16
C GLY A 57 -14.45 7.35 0.04
N SER A 58 -15.08 8.04 -0.88
CA SER A 58 -14.56 8.41 -2.18
C SER A 58 -13.66 9.63 -2.16
N ASN A 59 -13.08 9.96 -1.02
CA ASN A 59 -12.12 11.05 -0.91
C ASN A 59 -10.68 10.51 -1.00
N THR A 60 -10.38 9.83 -2.10
CA THR A 60 -8.99 9.53 -2.42
C THR A 60 -8.33 10.83 -2.84
N PHE A 61 -7.48 11.38 -1.98
CA PHE A 61 -6.63 12.50 -2.35
C PHE A 61 -5.76 12.09 -3.55
N ILE A 62 -5.71 12.94 -4.55
CA ILE A 62 -4.87 12.77 -5.73
C ILE A 62 -3.89 13.93 -5.74
N ALA A 63 -2.60 13.63 -5.59
CA ALA A 63 -1.57 14.64 -5.72
C ALA A 63 -1.70 15.36 -7.07
N PRO A 64 -1.59 16.70 -7.12
CA PRO A 64 -1.86 17.46 -8.34
C PRO A 64 -0.73 17.41 -9.38
N TYR A 65 0.49 17.04 -8.95
CA TYR A 65 1.68 16.94 -9.80
C TYR A 65 2.79 16.14 -9.10
N SER A 66 3.81 15.77 -9.86
CA SER A 66 4.99 15.08 -9.33
C SER A 66 5.75 15.96 -8.32
N ASN A 67 6.27 15.35 -7.26
CA ASN A 67 6.94 15.98 -6.13
C ASN A 67 6.02 16.85 -5.24
N TYR A 68 4.71 16.77 -5.40
CA TYR A 68 3.78 17.40 -4.47
C TYR A 68 3.75 16.67 -3.13
N GLU A 69 3.65 15.34 -3.17
CA GLU A 69 3.55 14.49 -2.00
C GLU A 69 4.41 13.25 -2.18
N TYR A 70 5.27 12.99 -1.20
CA TYR A 70 5.95 11.71 -1.07
C TYR A 70 5.42 10.96 0.14
N GLN A 71 5.42 9.63 0.04
CA GLN A 71 5.25 8.76 1.18
C GLN A 71 6.57 8.07 1.48
N LEU A 72 6.92 8.04 2.77
CA LEU A 72 8.11 7.37 3.30
C LEU A 72 7.66 6.29 4.26
N ASP A 73 8.31 5.13 4.18
CA ASP A 73 8.11 4.03 5.11
C ASP A 73 9.40 3.22 5.24
N LEU A 74 9.52 2.47 6.33
CA LEU A 74 10.65 1.59 6.60
C LEU A 74 10.24 0.13 6.45
N PHE A 75 11.14 -0.69 5.93
CA PHE A 75 10.93 -2.13 5.88
C PHE A 75 12.16 -2.91 6.33
N PHE A 76 11.94 -4.16 6.73
CA PHE A 76 12.98 -5.04 7.25
C PHE A 76 13.23 -6.20 6.30
N ILE A 77 14.52 -6.58 6.17
CA ILE A 77 14.99 -7.78 5.48
C ILE A 77 15.65 -8.67 6.54
N ASN A 78 14.83 -9.49 7.21
CA ASN A 78 15.27 -10.39 8.26
C ASN A 78 15.38 -11.86 7.80
N ASP A 79 14.80 -12.17 6.68
CA ASP A 79 14.63 -13.49 6.08
C ASP A 79 15.75 -13.87 5.09
N ILE A 80 16.59 -12.91 4.70
CA ILE A 80 17.81 -13.18 3.92
C ILE A 80 19.01 -13.17 4.90
N PRO A 81 19.76 -14.27 5.04
CA PRO A 81 20.87 -14.35 5.98
C PRO A 81 22.05 -13.45 5.56
N ASN A 82 22.90 -13.09 6.54
CA ASN A 82 24.19 -12.43 6.32
C ASN A 82 24.11 -11.09 5.59
N GLN A 83 23.02 -10.32 5.75
CA GLN A 83 22.87 -9.01 5.16
C GLN A 83 23.58 -7.94 6.00
N LYS A 84 24.37 -7.08 5.34
CA LYS A 84 24.98 -5.89 5.95
C LYS A 84 23.90 -4.89 6.40
N PHE A 85 22.93 -4.64 5.54
CA PHE A 85 21.79 -3.77 5.81
C PHE A 85 20.56 -4.63 6.09
N LYS A 86 19.89 -4.40 7.21
CA LYS A 86 18.65 -5.11 7.55
C LYS A 86 17.40 -4.24 7.42
N ILE A 87 17.60 -2.97 7.16
CA ILE A 87 16.52 -1.97 7.08
C ILE A 87 16.61 -1.29 5.71
N GLY A 88 15.47 -1.09 5.08
CA GLY A 88 15.34 -0.26 3.90
C GLY A 88 14.38 0.89 4.18
N LEU A 89 14.74 2.08 3.72
CA LEU A 89 13.88 3.24 3.64
C LEU A 89 13.36 3.33 2.21
N ILE A 90 12.04 3.44 2.07
CA ILE A 90 11.39 3.64 0.79
C ILE A 90 10.81 5.05 0.70
N LEU A 91 11.03 5.71 -0.43
CA LEU A 91 10.38 6.96 -0.79
C LEU A 91 9.65 6.78 -2.11
N ILE A 92 8.39 7.16 -2.15
CA ILE A 92 7.57 7.08 -3.35
C ILE A 92 6.82 8.40 -3.59
N ASP A 93 6.89 8.92 -4.80
CA ASP A 93 6.06 10.03 -5.26
C ASP A 93 4.62 9.56 -5.45
N SER A 94 3.70 10.11 -4.67
CA SER A 94 2.28 9.73 -4.70
C SER A 94 1.61 9.99 -6.04
N PHE A 95 2.12 10.93 -6.85
CA PHE A 95 1.60 11.24 -8.18
C PHE A 95 2.10 10.27 -9.23
N SER A 96 3.40 10.25 -9.46
CA SER A 96 4.02 9.48 -10.55
C SER A 96 4.27 8.01 -10.23
N LYS A 97 4.26 7.65 -8.95
CA LYS A 97 4.70 6.35 -8.41
C LYS A 97 6.20 6.11 -8.56
N TYR A 98 6.98 7.15 -8.86
CA TYR A 98 8.43 7.04 -8.92
C TYR A 98 8.99 6.71 -7.53
N LEU A 99 9.89 5.75 -7.49
CA LEU A 99 10.33 5.05 -6.29
C LEU A 99 11.84 5.14 -6.13
N THR A 100 12.30 5.35 -4.88
CA THR A 100 13.68 5.06 -4.48
C THR A 100 13.72 4.26 -3.19
N VAL A 101 14.82 3.55 -2.97
CA VAL A 101 15.07 2.69 -1.81
C VAL A 101 16.50 2.92 -1.33
N ILE A 102 16.64 3.24 -0.05
CA ILE A 102 17.92 3.48 0.61
C ILE A 102 18.16 2.39 1.67
N PRO A 103 19.26 1.64 1.61
CA PRO A 103 19.61 0.68 2.65
C PRO A 103 20.16 1.40 3.88
N LEU A 104 19.66 1.07 5.07
CA LEU A 104 20.05 1.66 6.34
C LEU A 104 20.74 0.65 7.25
N LEU A 105 21.76 1.09 7.98
CA LEU A 105 22.45 0.29 9.00
C LEU A 105 21.60 0.15 10.26
N SER A 106 20.92 1.23 10.66
CA SER A 106 20.10 1.28 11.87
C SER A 106 18.95 2.28 11.70
N LYS A 107 18.03 2.30 12.68
CA LYS A 107 16.94 3.27 12.80
C LYS A 107 17.30 4.49 13.67
N ASP A 108 18.56 4.68 14.02
CA ASP A 108 18.94 5.88 14.76
C ASP A 108 18.75 7.14 13.90
N GLU A 109 18.68 8.27 14.61
CA GLU A 109 18.39 9.55 13.99
C GLU A 109 19.38 9.93 12.88
N GLY A 110 20.67 9.68 13.09
CA GLY A 110 21.72 10.03 12.12
C GLY A 110 21.62 9.23 10.82
N ASN A 111 21.46 7.89 10.94
CA ASN A 111 21.29 7.01 9.78
C ASN A 111 20.00 7.31 9.03
N LEU A 112 18.92 7.61 9.76
CA LEU A 112 17.63 7.92 9.16
C LEU A 112 17.66 9.27 8.45
N ALA A 113 18.24 10.30 9.08
CA ALA A 113 18.41 11.62 8.45
C ALA A 113 19.25 11.53 7.18
N ALA A 114 20.40 10.84 7.23
CA ALA A 114 21.24 10.62 6.06
C ALA A 114 20.50 9.88 4.95
N GLY A 115 19.73 8.83 5.29
CA GLY A 115 18.94 8.07 4.32
C GLY A 115 17.83 8.90 3.67
N ILE A 116 17.17 9.79 4.41
CA ILE A 116 16.17 10.72 3.87
C ILE A 116 16.80 11.70 2.88
N MET A 117 17.94 12.29 3.27
CA MET A 117 18.69 13.21 2.41
C MET A 117 19.12 12.54 1.10
N GLU A 118 19.75 11.37 1.20
CA GLU A 118 20.13 10.58 0.04
C GLU A 118 18.90 10.21 -0.82
N GLY A 119 17.80 9.85 -0.18
CA GLY A 119 16.55 9.57 -0.88
C GLY A 119 16.05 10.76 -1.70
N PHE A 120 16.08 11.97 -1.17
CA PHE A 120 15.68 13.17 -1.91
C PHE A 120 16.67 13.50 -3.05
N GLU A 121 17.97 13.25 -2.87
CA GLU A 121 18.96 13.39 -3.94
C GLU A 121 18.68 12.41 -5.10
N GLN A 122 18.41 11.15 -4.78
CA GLN A 122 18.04 10.15 -5.79
C GLN A 122 16.71 10.47 -6.48
N MET A 123 15.75 11.02 -5.74
CA MET A 123 14.49 11.54 -6.28
C MET A 123 14.72 12.81 -7.14
N LYS A 124 15.88 13.47 -7.07
CA LYS A 124 16.23 14.75 -7.72
C LYS A 124 15.26 15.88 -7.42
N ALA A 125 14.53 15.79 -6.32
CA ALA A 125 13.58 16.79 -5.85
C ALA A 125 13.21 16.52 -4.39
N LYS A 126 12.80 17.58 -3.68
CA LYS A 126 12.18 17.51 -2.36
C LYS A 126 10.67 17.66 -2.52
N PRO A 127 9.86 16.94 -1.73
CA PRO A 127 8.42 17.08 -1.78
C PRO A 127 7.94 18.34 -1.06
N LEU A 128 6.74 18.81 -1.41
CA LEU A 128 6.06 19.82 -0.59
C LEU A 128 5.49 19.17 0.69
N PHE A 129 4.93 17.96 0.57
CA PHE A 129 4.40 17.17 1.68
C PHE A 129 5.11 15.82 1.77
N LEU A 130 5.52 15.46 3.00
CA LEU A 130 6.06 14.14 3.30
C LEU A 130 5.14 13.44 4.28
N TYR A 131 4.55 12.33 3.85
CA TYR A 131 3.71 11.46 4.68
C TYR A 131 4.53 10.29 5.21
N THR A 132 4.47 10.07 6.51
CA THR A 132 5.13 8.94 7.19
C THR A 132 4.17 8.31 8.20
N ASP A 133 4.45 7.07 8.57
CA ASP A 133 3.88 6.49 9.78
C ASP A 133 4.47 7.16 11.02
N ASP A 134 3.88 6.88 12.20
CA ASP A 134 4.34 7.42 13.49
C ASP A 134 5.63 6.71 13.96
N GLU A 135 6.69 6.83 13.18
CA GLU A 135 8.03 6.38 13.56
C GLU A 135 8.68 7.43 14.47
N GLY A 136 8.88 7.07 15.74
CA GLY A 136 9.43 8.01 16.76
C GLY A 136 10.76 8.64 16.37
N ALA A 137 11.59 7.98 15.56
CA ALA A 137 12.86 8.52 15.08
C ALA A 137 12.68 9.69 14.11
N LEU A 138 11.59 9.75 13.34
CA LEU A 138 11.27 10.87 12.44
C LEU A 138 10.80 12.13 13.18
N ASN A 139 10.45 11.98 14.45
CA ASN A 139 10.00 13.06 15.32
C ASN A 139 11.15 13.79 16.06
N LYS A 140 12.39 13.41 15.79
CA LYS A 140 13.57 14.02 16.42
C LYS A 140 13.85 15.41 15.90
N SER A 141 14.58 16.19 16.72
CA SER A 141 14.81 17.62 16.49
C SER A 141 15.52 17.93 15.19
N ASP A 142 16.55 17.17 14.84
CA ASP A 142 17.39 17.46 13.68
C ASP A 142 16.67 17.15 12.36
N ILE A 143 15.87 16.08 12.33
CA ILE A 143 15.04 15.74 11.18
C ILE A 143 13.94 16.78 11.00
N LYS A 144 13.27 17.20 12.08
CA LYS A 144 12.25 18.27 12.02
C LYS A 144 12.84 19.56 11.49
N LYS A 145 13.99 19.97 12.04
CA LYS A 145 14.69 21.17 11.57
C LYS A 145 15.05 21.07 10.09
N TYR A 146 15.55 19.91 9.65
CA TYR A 146 15.82 19.69 8.23
C TYR A 146 14.58 19.86 7.35
N PHE A 147 13.42 19.37 7.78
CA PHE A 147 12.17 19.55 7.03
C PHE A 147 11.75 21.02 7.01
N GLU A 148 11.83 21.74 8.13
CA GLU A 148 11.52 23.16 8.24
C GLU A 148 12.43 24.01 7.33
N ASP A 149 13.74 23.80 7.41
CA ASP A 149 14.74 24.53 6.61
C ASP A 149 14.52 24.31 5.09
N ASN A 150 13.97 23.15 4.71
CA ASN A 150 13.68 22.80 3.32
C ASN A 150 12.21 23.01 2.92
N LYS A 151 11.40 23.63 3.78
CA LYS A 151 9.96 23.90 3.55
C LYS A 151 9.15 22.66 3.22
N ILE A 152 9.48 21.53 3.83
CA ILE A 152 8.78 20.26 3.70
C ILE A 152 7.73 20.17 4.81
N HIS A 153 6.46 20.06 4.45
CA HIS A 153 5.39 19.82 5.41
C HIS A 153 5.33 18.34 5.77
N HIS A 154 5.87 17.98 6.94
CA HIS A 154 5.84 16.60 7.44
C HIS A 154 4.49 16.30 8.07
N ILE A 155 3.82 15.24 7.59
CA ILE A 155 2.52 14.79 8.06
C ILE A 155 2.65 13.35 8.55
N ILE A 156 2.39 13.18 9.84
CA ILE A 156 2.37 11.85 10.47
C ILE A 156 0.95 11.30 10.34
N THR A 157 0.81 10.14 9.70
CA THR A 157 -0.49 9.48 9.56
C THR A 157 -0.69 8.45 10.66
N ARG A 158 -1.90 8.41 11.23
CA ARG A 158 -2.31 7.32 12.12
C ARG A 158 -2.83 6.10 11.33
N SER A 159 -3.11 6.28 10.07
CA SER A 159 -3.44 5.23 9.10
C SER A 159 -2.25 5.08 8.16
N HIS A 160 -1.88 3.84 7.93
CA HIS A 160 -0.73 3.44 7.12
C HIS A 160 -0.53 4.24 5.83
N ALA A 161 0.74 4.46 5.46
CA ALA A 161 1.14 5.04 4.19
C ALA A 161 0.88 4.04 3.03
N ASN A 162 -0.37 3.86 2.68
CA ASN A 162 -0.87 2.79 1.79
C ASN A 162 -0.13 2.67 0.45
N ILE A 163 0.41 3.78 -0.07
CA ILE A 163 1.15 3.78 -1.35
C ILE A 163 2.56 3.23 -1.10
N ALA A 164 3.22 3.66 -0.02
CA ALA A 164 4.54 3.16 0.36
C ALA A 164 4.49 1.66 0.71
N GLU A 165 3.50 1.20 1.48
CA GLU A 165 3.32 -0.22 1.79
C GLU A 165 3.17 -1.10 0.53
N ARG A 166 2.40 -0.64 -0.46
CA ARG A 166 2.28 -1.36 -1.74
C ARG A 166 3.60 -1.37 -2.51
N ALA A 167 4.33 -0.26 -2.46
CA ALA A 167 5.63 -0.16 -3.10
C ALA A 167 6.65 -1.10 -2.43
N ILE A 168 6.67 -1.18 -1.10
CA ILE A 168 7.48 -2.14 -0.33
C ILE A 168 7.16 -3.57 -0.77
N ARG A 169 5.88 -3.93 -0.85
CA ARG A 169 5.48 -5.28 -1.29
C ARG A 169 5.96 -5.57 -2.71
N THR A 170 5.81 -4.63 -3.62
CA THR A 170 6.27 -4.78 -5.02
C THR A 170 7.79 -4.91 -5.10
N PHE A 171 8.52 -4.07 -4.34
CA PHE A 171 9.97 -4.12 -4.24
C PHE A 171 10.44 -5.46 -3.70
N LYS A 172 9.91 -5.90 -2.54
CA LYS A 172 10.26 -7.18 -1.91
C LYS A 172 9.99 -8.37 -2.84
N ASN A 173 8.84 -8.40 -3.52
CA ASN A 173 8.54 -9.45 -4.49
C ASN A 173 9.55 -9.51 -5.64
N SER A 174 10.03 -8.36 -6.09
CA SER A 174 11.06 -8.28 -7.13
C SER A 174 12.44 -8.67 -6.61
N LEU A 175 12.74 -8.31 -5.36
CA LEU A 175 13.96 -8.66 -4.66
C LEU A 175 14.08 -10.16 -4.47
N TYR A 176 13.09 -10.80 -3.85
CA TYR A 176 13.14 -12.24 -3.57
C TYR A 176 13.29 -13.08 -4.82
N LYS A 177 12.62 -12.73 -5.91
CA LYS A 177 12.81 -13.41 -7.20
C LYS A 177 14.26 -13.34 -7.70
N ARG A 178 14.97 -12.25 -7.42
CA ARG A 178 16.37 -12.11 -7.81
C ARG A 178 17.31 -12.89 -6.87
N VAL A 179 17.01 -12.84 -5.57
CA VAL A 179 17.75 -13.60 -4.56
C VAL A 179 17.63 -15.12 -4.83
N ASP A 180 16.41 -15.60 -5.12
CA ASP A 180 16.15 -17.02 -5.40
C ASP A 180 16.86 -17.49 -6.69
N ASN A 181 17.09 -16.60 -7.65
CA ASN A 181 17.80 -16.91 -8.89
C ASN A 181 19.32 -16.65 -8.83
N ALA A 182 19.82 -16.12 -7.72
CA ALA A 182 21.25 -15.85 -7.56
C ALA A 182 22.05 -17.16 -7.41
N LYS A 183 23.21 -17.25 -8.06
CA LYS A 183 24.09 -18.42 -7.99
C LYS A 183 24.92 -18.53 -6.70
N GLY A 184 24.69 -17.66 -5.72
CA GLY A 184 25.42 -17.61 -4.46
C GLY A 184 24.89 -16.53 -3.52
N PRO A 185 25.55 -16.31 -2.36
CA PRO A 185 25.17 -15.25 -1.44
C PRO A 185 25.18 -13.89 -2.11
N VAL A 186 24.10 -13.12 -1.94
CA VAL A 186 23.95 -11.78 -2.53
C VAL A 186 23.50 -10.80 -1.45
N GLN A 187 24.05 -9.59 -1.46
CA GLN A 187 23.54 -8.49 -0.65
C GLN A 187 22.32 -7.88 -1.34
N TRP A 188 21.23 -7.77 -0.63
CA TRP A 188 20.02 -7.19 -1.22
C TRP A 188 20.21 -5.73 -1.68
N SER A 189 21.12 -5.00 -1.01
CA SER A 189 21.49 -3.63 -1.39
C SER A 189 22.06 -3.55 -2.81
N ASP A 190 22.78 -4.57 -3.27
CA ASP A 190 23.40 -4.58 -4.60
C ASP A 190 22.35 -4.74 -5.72
N LEU A 191 21.19 -5.29 -5.38
CA LEU A 191 20.08 -5.51 -6.31
C LEU A 191 19.14 -4.31 -6.44
N ILE A 192 19.25 -3.29 -5.56
CA ILE A 192 18.36 -2.12 -5.53
C ILE A 192 18.33 -1.43 -6.90
N PHE A 193 19.51 -1.15 -7.47
CA PHE A 193 19.59 -0.41 -8.74
C PHE A 193 18.81 -1.10 -9.86
N GLU A 194 19.00 -2.39 -10.06
CA GLU A 194 18.32 -3.14 -11.12
C GLU A 194 16.79 -3.21 -10.90
N ILE A 195 16.37 -3.34 -9.64
CA ILE A 195 14.95 -3.35 -9.28
C ILE A 195 14.33 -2.00 -9.59
N LEU A 196 14.97 -0.92 -9.14
CA LEU A 196 14.47 0.44 -9.36
C LEU A 196 14.49 0.82 -10.85
N LEU A 197 15.53 0.41 -11.59
CA LEU A 197 15.60 0.62 -13.02
C LEU A 197 14.41 -0.03 -13.75
N THR A 198 14.10 -1.27 -13.38
CA THR A 198 12.96 -2.00 -13.94
C THR A 198 11.64 -1.37 -13.53
N TYR A 199 11.47 -1.07 -12.22
CA TYR A 199 10.25 -0.50 -11.67
C TYR A 199 9.94 0.87 -12.26
N ASN A 200 10.93 1.77 -12.26
CA ASN A 200 10.72 3.15 -12.67
C ASN A 200 10.61 3.34 -14.19
N ASN A 201 11.25 2.47 -15.00
CA ASN A 201 11.34 2.72 -16.44
C ASN A 201 10.61 1.70 -17.34
N LYS A 202 10.26 0.51 -16.79
CA LYS A 202 9.64 -0.54 -17.63
C LYS A 202 8.23 -0.92 -17.15
N ILE A 203 7.97 -0.87 -15.85
CA ILE A 203 6.67 -1.29 -15.32
C ILE A 203 5.65 -0.17 -15.52
N VAL A 204 4.62 -0.45 -16.31
CA VAL A 204 3.46 0.45 -16.46
C VAL A 204 2.55 0.30 -15.23
N HIS A 205 2.38 1.38 -14.48
CA HIS A 205 1.45 1.42 -13.36
C HIS A 205 0.01 1.54 -13.84
N THR A 206 -0.85 0.65 -13.36
CA THR A 206 -2.29 0.65 -13.74
C THR A 206 -2.99 1.96 -13.41
N THR A 207 -2.58 2.63 -12.32
CA THR A 207 -3.18 3.91 -11.89
C THR A 207 -2.81 5.04 -12.82
N THR A 208 -1.53 5.18 -13.18
CA THR A 208 -1.03 6.27 -14.03
C THR A 208 -1.16 5.96 -15.52
N GLY A 209 -1.20 4.68 -15.89
CA GLY A 209 -1.22 4.21 -17.27
C GLY A 209 0.13 4.29 -17.98
N MET A 210 1.21 4.58 -17.25
CA MET A 210 2.57 4.71 -17.81
C MET A 210 3.63 4.33 -16.77
N ALA A 211 4.87 4.24 -17.21
CA ALA A 211 6.00 4.01 -16.30
C ALA A 211 6.25 5.23 -15.40
N PRO A 212 6.69 5.04 -14.13
CA PRO A 212 6.91 6.14 -13.19
C PRO A 212 7.82 7.25 -13.70
N SER A 213 8.90 6.91 -14.41
CA SER A 213 9.81 7.89 -15.01
C SER A 213 9.15 8.76 -16.08
N GLU A 214 8.21 8.21 -16.83
CA GLU A 214 7.40 8.94 -17.80
C GLU A 214 6.32 9.77 -17.11
N ALA A 215 5.66 9.20 -16.07
CA ALA A 215 4.62 9.87 -15.30
C ALA A 215 5.12 11.14 -14.57
N ARG A 216 6.43 11.23 -14.26
CA ARG A 216 7.05 12.42 -13.65
C ARG A 216 7.16 13.62 -14.59
N LEU A 217 7.11 13.42 -15.88
CA LEU A 217 7.38 14.50 -16.85
C LEU A 217 6.25 15.53 -16.83
N PRO A 218 6.56 16.83 -16.87
CA PRO A 218 5.52 17.87 -16.87
C PRO A 218 4.50 17.71 -18.00
N LYS A 219 4.91 17.23 -19.16
CA LYS A 219 4.04 17.03 -20.32
C LYS A 219 2.97 15.95 -20.12
N THR A 220 3.19 14.99 -19.21
CA THR A 220 2.25 13.89 -18.93
C THR A 220 1.32 14.19 -17.76
N ARG A 221 1.49 15.33 -17.07
CA ARG A 221 0.76 15.68 -15.85
C ARG A 221 -0.76 15.51 -15.97
N LEU A 222 -1.36 16.07 -17.01
CA LEU A 222 -2.82 16.01 -17.18
C LEU A 222 -3.29 14.57 -17.40
N THR A 223 -2.57 13.80 -18.22
CA THR A 223 -2.87 12.39 -18.48
C THR A 223 -2.80 11.55 -17.22
N VAL A 224 -1.73 11.71 -16.44
CA VAL A 224 -1.56 11.00 -15.16
C VAL A 224 -2.68 11.35 -14.18
N TRP A 225 -2.99 12.64 -14.04
CA TRP A 225 -4.06 13.09 -13.15
C TRP A 225 -5.42 12.50 -13.56
N THR A 226 -5.76 12.58 -14.85
CA THR A 226 -7.01 12.05 -15.40
C THR A 226 -7.11 10.53 -15.19
N ASN A 227 -6.05 9.77 -15.51
CA ASN A 227 -6.03 8.32 -15.30
C ASN A 227 -6.22 7.96 -13.82
N THR A 228 -5.54 8.67 -12.93
CA THR A 228 -5.66 8.46 -11.48
C THR A 228 -7.07 8.78 -10.99
N TYR A 229 -7.66 9.87 -11.46
CA TYR A 229 -9.03 10.27 -11.11
C TYR A 229 -10.07 9.22 -11.54
N ILE A 230 -9.98 8.73 -12.78
CA ILE A 230 -10.88 7.69 -13.30
C ILE A 230 -10.78 6.40 -12.47
N LYS A 231 -9.57 6.03 -12.05
CA LYS A 231 -9.33 4.81 -11.26
C LYS A 231 -9.69 4.97 -9.77
N SER A 232 -9.86 6.19 -9.28
CA SER A 232 -10.25 6.46 -7.88
C SER A 232 -11.76 6.41 -7.64
N LYS A 233 -12.56 6.44 -8.68
CA LYS A 233 -14.02 6.26 -8.68
C LYS A 233 -14.42 4.80 -8.77
#